data_74f258de6e63bc3ff7ee1d37baa2198d
#
_entry.id   74f258de6e63bc3ff7ee1d37baa2198d
#
_cell.length_a   1.000
_cell.length_b   1.000
_cell.length_c   1.000
_cell.angle_alpha   90.00
_cell.angle_beta   90.00
_cell.angle_gamma   90.00
#
_symmetry.space_group_name_H-M   'P 1'
#
loop_
_entity.id
_entity.type
_entity.pdbx_description
1 polymer ?
#
loop_
_entity_poly.entity_id
_entity_poly.type
_entity_poly.pdbx_seq_one_letter_code
_entity_poly.pdbx_strand_id
1 'polypeptide(L)'
;MLRALTALTLRAVFRLAYRQTEGLIGSIISLLGLTLRVPDHTTLSRRSATLAVPRLEPTAADGDAHAVHLLVDSTGLKLCGAGEWLVEKHGTRTRRAWRKLHLGVDAETGQIVASALTSKEIDDGVAVGPLLDQVSGSLSSFSADGAYDQDGVYAAVAERHPEAAVIVPPRRTAVLSGRSETAPTQRDRHLQCIAEGSRMAWQKTSGYSRRAKVEAAIGRWKQVIGDNLRSRIDDRRATEVEVAVYVLNRMLALGRPNYVRIV
;
A
#
# COMPACT_ATOMS: atom_id res chain seq x y z
N MET A 1 16.50 -18.72 -0.39
CA MET A 1 15.63 -17.53 -0.24
C MET A 1 15.07 -17.07 -1.59
N LEU A 2 15.90 -16.74 -2.57
CA LEU A 2 15.50 -16.22 -3.89
C LEU A 2 14.44 -17.08 -4.62
N ARG A 3 14.61 -18.41 -4.65
CA ARG A 3 13.67 -19.32 -5.35
C ARG A 3 12.25 -19.29 -4.79
N ALA A 4 12.09 -19.17 -3.46
CA ALA A 4 10.76 -19.09 -2.84
C ALA A 4 10.09 -17.72 -3.13
N LEU A 5 10.85 -16.63 -3.10
CA LEU A 5 10.34 -15.30 -3.44
C LEU A 5 9.87 -15.26 -4.90
N THR A 6 10.67 -15.75 -5.86
CA THR A 6 10.28 -15.82 -7.28
C THR A 6 8.99 -16.64 -7.46
N ALA A 7 8.88 -17.79 -6.79
CA ALA A 7 7.69 -18.61 -6.85
C ALA A 7 6.44 -17.90 -6.29
N LEU A 8 6.58 -17.20 -5.15
CA LEU A 8 5.48 -16.45 -4.56
C LEU A 8 5.13 -15.19 -5.37
N THR A 9 6.11 -14.57 -6.05
CA THR A 9 5.88 -13.50 -7.01
C THR A 9 5.01 -13.98 -8.18
N LEU A 10 5.36 -15.10 -8.82
CA LEU A 10 4.55 -15.69 -9.89
C LEU A 10 3.17 -16.10 -9.39
N ARG A 11 3.09 -16.67 -8.19
CA ARG A 11 1.81 -16.99 -7.54
C ARG A 11 0.92 -15.74 -7.39
N ALA A 12 1.47 -14.62 -6.96
CA ALA A 12 0.73 -13.37 -6.77
C ALA A 12 0.23 -12.81 -8.10
N VAL A 13 1.10 -12.69 -9.11
CA VAL A 13 0.77 -12.14 -10.44
C VAL A 13 -0.28 -12.99 -11.16
N PHE A 14 -0.09 -14.32 -11.20
CA PHE A 14 -1.00 -15.23 -11.89
C PHE A 14 -2.15 -15.74 -11.01
N ARG A 15 -2.24 -15.26 -9.76
CA ARG A 15 -3.31 -15.62 -8.80
C ARG A 15 -3.50 -17.14 -8.64
N LEU A 16 -2.38 -17.88 -8.56
CA LEU A 16 -2.39 -19.35 -8.53
C LEU A 16 -2.52 -19.93 -7.11
N ALA A 17 -3.05 -21.14 -7.00
CA ALA A 17 -2.87 -21.96 -5.81
C ALA A 17 -1.42 -22.48 -5.74
N TYR A 18 -0.93 -22.89 -4.55
CA TYR A 18 0.47 -23.36 -4.39
C TYR A 18 0.83 -24.52 -5.33
N ARG A 19 -0.06 -25.50 -5.51
CA ARG A 19 0.17 -26.64 -6.43
C ARG A 19 0.25 -26.19 -7.89
N GLN A 20 -0.60 -25.24 -8.28
CA GLN A 20 -0.56 -24.66 -9.63
C GLN A 20 0.72 -23.86 -9.86
N THR A 21 1.20 -23.16 -8.82
CA THR A 21 2.48 -22.41 -8.86
C THR A 21 3.65 -23.37 -9.06
N GLU A 22 3.68 -24.49 -8.33
CA GLU A 22 4.69 -25.54 -8.51
C GLU A 22 4.68 -26.08 -9.94
N GLY A 23 3.50 -26.43 -10.48
CA GLY A 23 3.36 -26.91 -11.84
C GLY A 23 3.79 -25.88 -12.90
N LEU A 24 3.38 -24.62 -12.76
CA LEU A 24 3.78 -23.54 -13.68
C LEU A 24 5.30 -23.35 -13.70
N ILE A 25 5.95 -23.31 -12.52
CA ILE A 25 7.40 -23.15 -12.43
C ILE A 25 8.11 -24.35 -13.05
N GLY A 26 7.63 -25.59 -12.78
CA GLY A 26 8.15 -26.78 -13.41
C GLY A 26 8.10 -26.72 -14.94
N SER A 27 6.97 -26.30 -15.50
CA SER A 27 6.81 -26.13 -16.93
C SER A 27 7.76 -25.07 -17.50
N ILE A 28 7.87 -23.91 -16.84
CA ILE A 28 8.80 -22.84 -17.29
C ILE A 28 10.25 -23.33 -17.27
N ILE A 29 10.69 -24.00 -16.20
CA ILE A 29 12.05 -24.52 -16.07
C ILE A 29 12.33 -25.55 -17.18
N SER A 30 11.36 -26.46 -17.44
CA SER A 30 11.47 -27.45 -18.50
C SER A 30 11.56 -26.81 -19.89
N LEU A 31 10.71 -25.82 -20.19
CA LEU A 31 10.73 -25.09 -21.46
C LEU A 31 12.05 -24.31 -21.70
N LEU A 32 12.66 -23.83 -20.63
CA LEU A 32 13.95 -23.14 -20.69
C LEU A 32 15.17 -24.09 -20.72
N GLY A 33 14.94 -25.40 -20.66
CA GLY A 33 16.02 -26.40 -20.61
C GLY A 33 16.88 -26.32 -19.34
N LEU A 34 16.34 -25.79 -18.24
CA LEU A 34 17.08 -25.57 -17.00
C LEU A 34 16.96 -26.78 -16.06
N THR A 35 18.03 -27.10 -15.34
CA THR A 35 18.08 -28.17 -14.34
C THR A 35 17.92 -27.63 -12.91
N LEU A 36 16.92 -26.76 -12.69
CA LEU A 36 16.67 -26.15 -11.40
C LEU A 36 15.60 -26.94 -10.62
N ARG A 37 15.87 -27.17 -9.34
CA ARG A 37 14.89 -27.81 -8.46
C ARG A 37 13.72 -26.86 -8.18
N VAL A 38 12.50 -27.29 -8.46
CA VAL A 38 11.26 -26.57 -8.16
C VAL A 38 10.93 -26.75 -6.67
N PRO A 39 10.63 -25.68 -5.93
CA PRO A 39 10.12 -25.83 -4.57
C PRO A 39 8.70 -26.39 -4.60
N ASP A 40 8.44 -27.44 -3.86
CA ASP A 40 7.11 -28.02 -3.72
C ASP A 40 6.13 -27.10 -2.99
N HIS A 41 4.84 -27.35 -3.18
CA HIS A 41 3.75 -26.52 -2.62
C HIS A 41 3.75 -26.48 -1.09
N THR A 42 4.22 -27.52 -0.39
CA THR A 42 4.28 -27.55 1.07
C THR A 42 5.43 -26.67 1.57
N THR A 43 6.56 -26.69 0.88
CA THR A 43 7.69 -25.78 1.11
C THR A 43 7.29 -24.34 0.86
N LEU A 44 6.58 -24.03 -0.23
CA LEU A 44 6.07 -22.68 -0.51
C LEU A 44 5.11 -22.23 0.58
N SER A 45 4.20 -23.10 1.02
CA SER A 45 3.25 -22.79 2.10
C SER A 45 3.95 -22.52 3.44
N ARG A 46 4.98 -23.30 3.80
CA ARG A 46 5.77 -23.04 5.03
C ARG A 46 6.57 -21.75 4.92
N ARG A 47 7.24 -21.54 3.80
CA ARG A 47 8.07 -20.34 3.57
C ARG A 47 7.24 -19.05 3.55
N SER A 48 5.99 -19.09 3.11
CA SER A 48 5.11 -17.91 3.13
C SER A 48 4.77 -17.40 4.54
N ALA A 49 5.10 -18.12 5.60
CA ALA A 49 4.92 -17.65 6.98
C ALA A 49 6.17 -16.91 7.52
N THR A 50 7.34 -17.16 6.93
CA THR A 50 8.63 -16.68 7.49
C THR A 50 9.52 -16.02 6.43
N LEU A 51 8.99 -15.73 5.25
CA LEU A 51 9.77 -15.11 4.18
C LEU A 51 10.00 -13.64 4.49
N ALA A 52 11.26 -13.26 4.68
CA ALA A 52 11.62 -11.85 4.64
C ALA A 52 11.60 -11.37 3.18
N VAL A 53 10.63 -10.53 2.84
CA VAL A 53 10.51 -9.94 1.50
C VAL A 53 11.40 -8.71 1.46
N PRO A 54 12.34 -8.60 0.50
CA PRO A 54 13.18 -7.43 0.40
C PRO A 54 12.32 -6.21 0.01
N ARG A 55 12.52 -5.11 0.70
CA ARG A 55 11.97 -3.82 0.31
C ARG A 55 12.86 -3.23 -0.78
N LEU A 56 12.24 -2.71 -1.82
CA LEU A 56 12.94 -1.93 -2.83
C LEU A 56 13.02 -0.50 -2.28
N GLU A 57 14.23 -0.04 -2.02
CA GLU A 57 14.45 1.35 -1.64
C GLU A 57 14.00 2.27 -2.78
N PRO A 58 13.32 3.40 -2.47
CA PRO A 58 12.99 4.38 -3.48
C PRO A 58 14.30 4.96 -4.04
N THR A 59 14.59 4.64 -5.28
CA THR A 59 15.69 5.27 -6.01
C THR A 59 15.10 6.38 -6.87
N ALA A 60 15.54 7.62 -6.64
CA ALA A 60 15.31 8.70 -7.60
C ALA A 60 15.95 8.32 -8.95
N ALA A 61 15.38 8.84 -10.03
CA ALA A 61 15.88 8.59 -11.38
C ALA A 61 17.39 9.00 -11.53
N ASP A 62 17.85 9.94 -10.70
CA ASP A 62 19.20 10.50 -10.72
C ASP A 62 20.11 9.93 -9.62
N GLY A 63 19.67 8.92 -8.87
CA GLY A 63 20.50 8.26 -7.84
C GLY A 63 20.67 9.02 -6.53
N ASP A 64 20.16 10.23 -6.41
CA ASP A 64 20.21 11.03 -5.19
C ASP A 64 19.10 10.67 -4.20
N ALA A 65 19.41 10.71 -2.90
CA ALA A 65 18.43 10.54 -1.84
C ALA A 65 17.48 11.74 -1.84
N HIS A 66 16.26 11.56 -2.37
CA HIS A 66 15.23 12.60 -2.29
C HIS A 66 14.37 12.45 -1.05
N ALA A 67 13.86 13.57 -0.55
CA ALA A 67 12.93 13.55 0.54
C ALA A 67 11.56 13.05 0.05
N VAL A 68 11.01 12.04 0.73
CA VAL A 68 9.78 11.35 0.33
C VAL A 68 8.56 12.28 0.44
N HIS A 69 7.72 12.30 -0.57
CA HIS A 69 6.37 12.85 -0.52
C HIS A 69 5.37 11.70 -0.36
N LEU A 70 5.02 11.38 0.88
CA LEU A 70 4.21 10.21 1.22
C LEU A 70 2.72 10.46 0.98
N LEU A 71 2.13 9.71 0.07
CA LEU A 71 0.69 9.70 -0.19
C LEU A 71 0.08 8.47 0.46
N VAL A 72 -0.91 8.67 1.36
CA VAL A 72 -1.52 7.57 2.11
C VAL A 72 -2.99 7.43 1.76
N ASP A 73 -3.43 6.19 1.58
CA ASP A 73 -4.83 5.84 1.42
C ASP A 73 -5.07 4.40 1.87
N SER A 74 -6.33 4.05 2.12
CA SER A 74 -6.72 2.71 2.53
C SER A 74 -7.74 2.08 1.58
N THR A 75 -7.76 0.74 1.54
CA THR A 75 -8.75 -0.02 0.78
C THR A 75 -9.11 -1.31 1.49
N GLY A 76 -10.35 -1.76 1.32
CA GLY A 76 -10.80 -3.05 1.83
C GLY A 76 -10.32 -4.22 0.98
N LEU A 77 -9.79 -5.26 1.63
CA LEU A 77 -9.49 -6.56 1.05
C LEU A 77 -10.37 -7.63 1.67
N LYS A 78 -11.03 -8.41 0.82
CA LYS A 78 -11.84 -9.57 1.25
C LYS A 78 -10.95 -10.68 1.79
N LEU A 79 -11.42 -11.38 2.79
CA LEU A 79 -10.77 -12.60 3.25
C LEU A 79 -11.39 -13.80 2.55
N CYS A 80 -10.61 -14.50 1.72
CA CYS A 80 -11.02 -15.79 1.17
C CYS A 80 -10.97 -16.86 2.26
N GLY A 81 -12.08 -17.50 2.52
CA GLY A 81 -12.19 -18.58 3.49
C GLY A 81 -13.36 -19.51 3.20
N ALA A 82 -13.40 -20.67 3.85
CA ALA A 82 -14.49 -21.65 3.75
C ALA A 82 -15.88 -21.05 4.04
N GLY A 83 -15.94 -19.83 4.63
CA GLY A 83 -17.16 -19.14 4.97
C GLY A 83 -17.99 -18.64 3.79
N GLU A 84 -17.38 -18.29 2.64
CA GLU A 84 -18.18 -17.77 1.52
C GLU A 84 -19.07 -18.85 0.90
N TRP A 85 -18.54 -20.04 0.69
CA TRP A 85 -19.32 -21.16 0.16
C TRP A 85 -20.40 -21.66 1.14
N LEU A 86 -20.10 -21.70 2.45
CA LEU A 86 -21.05 -22.06 3.50
C LEU A 86 -22.15 -21.01 3.64
N VAL A 87 -21.83 -19.73 3.50
CA VAL A 87 -22.80 -18.62 3.55
C VAL A 87 -23.73 -18.65 2.34
N GLU A 88 -23.19 -18.93 1.16
CA GLU A 88 -23.95 -19.03 -0.09
C GLU A 88 -24.88 -20.27 -0.06
N LYS A 89 -24.41 -21.38 0.53
CA LYS A 89 -25.17 -22.64 0.61
C LYS A 89 -26.16 -22.70 1.78
N HIS A 90 -25.89 -22.05 2.90
CA HIS A 90 -26.68 -22.18 4.14
C HIS A 90 -27.35 -20.88 4.62
N GLY A 91 -27.25 -19.79 3.84
CA GLY A 91 -27.98 -18.54 4.09
C GLY A 91 -27.63 -17.84 5.41
N THR A 92 -26.54 -18.20 6.08
CA THR A 92 -26.11 -17.54 7.31
C THR A 92 -25.54 -16.15 6.97
N ARG A 93 -26.14 -15.10 7.56
CA ARG A 93 -25.71 -13.69 7.45
C ARG A 93 -24.33 -13.44 8.13
N THR A 94 -23.33 -14.27 7.88
CA THR A 94 -22.00 -13.99 8.36
C THR A 94 -21.44 -12.86 7.51
N ARG A 95 -21.27 -11.66 8.11
CA ARG A 95 -20.65 -10.51 7.45
C ARG A 95 -19.33 -10.96 6.86
N ARG A 96 -19.11 -10.73 5.55
CA ARG A 96 -17.84 -10.96 4.89
C ARG A 96 -16.72 -10.36 5.73
N ALA A 97 -15.74 -11.16 6.10
CA ALA A 97 -14.60 -10.66 6.86
C ALA A 97 -13.69 -9.86 5.92
N TRP A 98 -13.37 -8.64 6.31
CA TRP A 98 -12.50 -7.73 5.58
C TRP A 98 -11.28 -7.38 6.41
N ARG A 99 -10.21 -7.04 5.74
CA ARG A 99 -9.06 -6.33 6.30
C ARG A 99 -8.91 -5.01 5.57
N LYS A 100 -8.41 -3.98 6.26
CA LYS A 100 -7.98 -2.74 5.62
C LYS A 100 -6.52 -2.87 5.23
N LEU A 101 -6.23 -2.62 3.96
CA LEU A 101 -4.88 -2.42 3.47
C LEU A 101 -4.63 -0.91 3.41
N HIS A 102 -3.64 -0.44 4.14
CA HIS A 102 -3.14 0.92 4.06
C HIS A 102 -1.88 0.92 3.21
N LEU A 103 -1.79 1.82 2.24
CA LEU A 103 -0.63 2.00 1.37
C LEU A 103 -0.06 3.39 1.54
N GLY A 104 1.25 3.47 1.70
CA GLY A 104 2.04 4.68 1.57
C GLY A 104 2.82 4.64 0.26
N VAL A 105 2.58 5.62 -0.60
CA VAL A 105 3.18 5.72 -1.94
C VAL A 105 4.02 6.98 -2.01
N ASP A 106 5.24 6.87 -2.47
CA ASP A 106 6.04 8.04 -2.79
C ASP A 106 5.51 8.73 -4.05
N ALA A 107 5.23 10.02 -3.94
CA ALA A 107 4.63 10.79 -5.02
C ALA A 107 5.57 10.98 -6.23
N GLU A 108 6.88 10.94 -6.04
CA GLU A 108 7.83 11.15 -7.14
C GLU A 108 8.05 9.86 -7.93
N THR A 109 8.39 8.78 -7.25
CA THR A 109 8.70 7.50 -7.89
C THR A 109 7.46 6.66 -8.21
N GLY A 110 6.34 6.87 -7.50
CA GLY A 110 5.13 6.03 -7.56
C GLY A 110 5.32 4.66 -6.89
N GLN A 111 6.42 4.44 -6.18
CA GLN A 111 6.67 3.21 -5.44
C GLN A 111 5.85 3.16 -4.17
N ILE A 112 5.41 1.96 -3.79
CA ILE A 112 4.80 1.70 -2.49
C ILE A 112 5.94 1.54 -1.49
N VAL A 113 6.13 2.52 -0.62
CA VAL A 113 7.22 2.58 0.37
C VAL A 113 6.79 2.07 1.74
N ALA A 114 5.49 2.07 2.01
CA ALA A 114 4.93 1.57 3.26
C ALA A 114 3.62 0.83 3.02
N SER A 115 3.35 -0.19 3.82
CA SER A 115 2.08 -0.91 3.79
C SER A 115 1.74 -1.46 5.18
N ALA A 116 0.46 -1.45 5.53
CA ALA A 116 -0.04 -2.05 6.76
C ALA A 116 -1.37 -2.75 6.51
N LEU A 117 -1.58 -3.89 7.17
CA LEU A 117 -2.83 -4.63 7.12
C LEU A 117 -3.47 -4.59 8.51
N THR A 118 -4.65 -4.00 8.62
CA THR A 118 -5.37 -3.88 9.89
C THR A 118 -6.73 -4.59 9.84
N SER A 119 -7.34 -4.79 10.99
CA SER A 119 -8.74 -5.19 11.04
C SER A 119 -9.63 -4.02 10.60
N LYS A 120 -10.84 -4.31 10.16
CA LYS A 120 -11.78 -3.30 9.64
C LYS A 120 -12.22 -2.28 10.71
N GLU A 121 -12.10 -2.63 11.98
CA GLU A 121 -12.50 -1.82 13.14
C GLU A 121 -11.45 -0.76 13.49
N ILE A 122 -10.21 -0.93 13.05
CA ILE A 122 -9.13 0.02 13.32
C ILE A 122 -9.34 1.28 12.50
N ASP A 123 -9.28 2.43 13.17
CA ASP A 123 -9.32 3.73 12.49
C ASP A 123 -8.09 3.94 11.61
N ASP A 124 -8.28 4.63 10.49
CA ASP A 124 -7.20 4.82 9.50
C ASP A 124 -6.05 5.66 10.05
N GLY A 125 -6.34 6.59 10.96
CA GLY A 125 -5.32 7.41 11.64
C GLY A 125 -4.34 6.60 12.47
N VAL A 126 -4.78 5.49 13.07
CA VAL A 126 -3.92 4.61 13.89
C VAL A 126 -2.84 3.92 13.04
N ALA A 127 -3.11 3.69 11.77
CA ALA A 127 -2.16 3.07 10.86
C ALA A 127 -1.01 4.01 10.44
N VAL A 128 -1.13 5.33 10.67
CA VAL A 128 -0.15 6.32 10.19
C VAL A 128 1.22 6.12 10.84
N GLY A 129 1.29 5.97 12.18
CA GLY A 129 2.56 5.72 12.86
C GLY A 129 3.33 4.52 12.26
N PRO A 130 2.74 3.32 12.23
CA PRO A 130 3.34 2.14 11.60
C PRO A 130 3.72 2.30 10.13
N LEU A 131 3.03 3.16 9.35
CA LEU A 131 3.42 3.46 7.97
C LEU A 131 4.66 4.37 7.95
N LEU A 132 4.70 5.41 8.78
CA LEU A 132 5.84 6.32 8.88
C LEU A 132 7.12 5.61 9.34
N ASP A 133 7.00 4.65 10.26
CA ASP A 133 8.12 3.83 10.75
C ASP A 133 8.79 2.98 9.64
N GLN A 134 8.12 2.84 8.48
CA GLN A 134 8.62 2.10 7.33
C GLN A 134 9.31 3.00 6.29
N VAL A 135 9.15 4.32 6.39
CA VAL A 135 9.72 5.28 5.44
C VAL A 135 11.19 5.49 5.78
N SER A 136 12.07 5.13 4.87
CA SER A 136 13.50 5.39 4.99
C SER A 136 13.83 6.83 4.59
N GLY A 137 14.63 7.53 5.39
CA GLY A 137 15.09 8.88 5.07
C GLY A 137 14.14 10.01 5.49
N SER A 138 14.32 11.17 4.90
CA SER A 138 13.54 12.38 5.22
C SER A 138 12.18 12.37 4.53
N LEU A 139 11.18 12.90 5.23
CA LEU A 139 9.82 13.11 4.70
C LEU A 139 9.61 14.60 4.43
N SER A 140 9.32 14.96 3.18
CA SER A 140 8.94 16.33 2.80
C SER A 140 7.49 16.62 3.08
N SER A 141 6.61 15.66 2.79
CA SER A 141 5.18 15.82 3.06
C SER A 141 4.46 14.51 3.26
N PHE A 142 3.42 14.57 4.07
CA PHE A 142 2.41 13.52 4.26
C PHE A 142 1.09 14.02 3.68
N SER A 143 0.48 13.27 2.76
CA SER A 143 -0.82 13.61 2.17
C SER A 143 -1.78 12.44 2.26
N ALA A 144 -2.99 12.71 2.76
CA ALA A 144 -4.05 11.71 2.89
C ALA A 144 -5.43 12.38 2.74
N ASP A 145 -6.51 11.60 2.73
CA ASP A 145 -7.86 12.15 2.63
C ASP A 145 -8.39 12.71 3.97
N GLY A 146 -9.60 13.27 3.95
CA GLY A 146 -10.22 13.89 5.13
C GLY A 146 -10.55 12.92 6.27
N ALA A 147 -10.46 11.60 6.06
CA ALA A 147 -10.58 10.63 7.16
C ALA A 147 -9.39 10.74 8.12
N TYR A 148 -8.24 11.15 7.60
CA TYR A 148 -7.00 11.37 8.36
C TYR A 148 -6.92 12.77 9.01
N ASP A 149 -7.96 13.63 8.92
CA ASP A 149 -8.00 14.92 9.63
C ASP A 149 -8.26 14.69 11.13
N GLN A 150 -7.22 14.27 11.83
CA GLN A 150 -7.21 13.90 13.24
C GLN A 150 -5.92 14.40 13.90
N ASP A 151 -6.02 14.95 15.11
CA ASP A 151 -4.86 15.48 15.85
C ASP A 151 -3.76 14.44 16.02
N GLY A 152 -4.13 13.15 16.22
CA GLY A 152 -3.18 12.04 16.33
C GLY A 152 -2.35 11.82 15.07
N VAL A 153 -2.88 12.13 13.89
CA VAL A 153 -2.15 12.03 12.62
C VAL A 153 -1.10 13.14 12.53
N TYR A 154 -1.49 14.39 12.82
CA TYR A 154 -0.55 15.51 12.86
C TYR A 154 0.56 15.29 13.88
N ALA A 155 0.21 14.77 15.09
CA ALA A 155 1.17 14.44 16.13
C ALA A 155 2.16 13.34 15.68
N ALA A 156 1.65 12.25 15.09
CA ALA A 156 2.46 11.13 14.63
C ALA A 156 3.47 11.53 13.54
N VAL A 157 3.07 12.45 12.64
CA VAL A 157 3.97 13.01 11.62
C VAL A 157 5.00 13.93 12.26
N ALA A 158 4.57 14.86 13.12
CA ALA A 158 5.47 15.82 13.77
C ALA A 158 6.51 15.15 14.68
N GLU A 159 6.13 14.07 15.35
CA GLU A 159 7.04 13.30 16.21
C GLU A 159 8.20 12.66 15.43
N ARG A 160 7.93 12.17 14.23
CA ARG A 160 8.91 11.42 13.42
C ARG A 160 9.61 12.29 12.38
N HIS A 161 8.88 13.26 11.84
CA HIS A 161 9.32 14.13 10.76
C HIS A 161 8.82 15.57 11.02
N PRO A 162 9.43 16.31 11.96
CA PRO A 162 8.94 17.63 12.39
C PRO A 162 8.85 18.68 11.28
N GLU A 163 9.69 18.55 10.24
CA GLU A 163 9.73 19.47 9.11
C GLU A 163 8.74 19.09 7.99
N ALA A 164 8.07 17.94 8.10
CA ALA A 164 7.17 17.47 7.05
C ALA A 164 5.88 18.29 7.00
N ALA A 165 5.47 18.67 5.79
CA ALA A 165 4.16 19.27 5.57
C ALA A 165 3.06 18.19 5.64
N VAL A 166 2.02 18.43 6.46
CA VAL A 166 0.84 17.55 6.52
C VAL A 166 -0.26 18.11 5.64
N ILE A 167 -0.57 17.47 4.54
CA ILE A 167 -1.53 17.91 3.53
C ILE A 167 -2.78 17.03 3.59
N VAL A 168 -3.64 17.33 4.56
CA VAL A 168 -4.91 16.62 4.79
C VAL A 168 -6.04 17.64 4.73
N PRO A 169 -7.10 17.41 3.93
CA PRO A 169 -8.21 18.33 3.84
C PRO A 169 -9.01 18.35 5.15
N PRO A 170 -9.12 19.50 5.83
CA PRO A 170 -9.92 19.61 7.03
C PRO A 170 -11.37 19.15 6.81
N ARG A 171 -11.95 18.47 7.78
CA ARG A 171 -13.37 18.05 7.74
C ARG A 171 -14.28 19.27 7.65
N ARG A 172 -15.49 19.11 7.12
CA ARG A 172 -16.46 20.22 6.98
C ARG A 172 -16.83 20.86 8.32
N THR A 173 -16.76 20.12 9.41
CA THR A 173 -17.05 20.55 10.78
C THR A 173 -15.78 20.99 11.53
N ALA A 174 -14.62 21.05 10.86
CA ALA A 174 -13.38 21.44 11.48
C ALA A 174 -13.43 22.91 11.90
N VAL A 175 -12.99 23.19 13.13
CA VAL A 175 -12.85 24.52 13.70
C VAL A 175 -11.38 24.81 14.00
N LEU A 176 -11.02 26.08 14.05
CA LEU A 176 -9.69 26.53 14.47
C LEU A 176 -9.41 26.09 15.92
N SER A 177 -8.15 25.81 16.20
CA SER A 177 -7.72 25.51 17.56
C SER A 177 -7.74 26.76 18.45
N GLY A 178 -7.81 26.59 19.77
CA GLY A 178 -7.72 27.72 20.71
C GLY A 178 -6.39 28.48 20.67
N ARG A 179 -5.38 27.98 19.93
CA ARG A 179 -4.07 28.61 19.73
C ARG A 179 -3.89 29.20 18.33
N SER A 180 -4.94 29.24 17.52
CA SER A 180 -4.88 29.68 16.12
C SER A 180 -4.36 31.11 15.92
N GLU A 181 -4.53 32.00 16.91
CA GLU A 181 -4.05 33.40 16.85
C GLU A 181 -2.60 33.55 17.34
N THR A 182 -2.15 32.71 18.28
CA THR A 182 -0.84 32.88 18.93
C THR A 182 0.22 31.90 18.39
N ALA A 183 -0.17 30.67 18.09
CA ALA A 183 0.70 29.61 17.58
C ALA A 183 -0.10 28.65 16.65
N PRO A 184 -0.46 29.12 15.43
CA PRO A 184 -1.31 28.36 14.54
C PRO A 184 -0.65 27.03 14.11
N THR A 185 -1.39 25.94 14.23
CA THR A 185 -0.99 24.63 13.76
C THR A 185 -1.01 24.57 12.23
N GLN A 186 -0.44 23.51 11.63
CA GLN A 186 -0.58 23.29 10.20
C GLN A 186 -2.06 23.17 9.78
N ARG A 187 -2.88 22.50 10.61
CA ARG A 187 -4.32 22.37 10.41
C ARG A 187 -5.05 23.72 10.45
N ASP A 188 -4.69 24.62 11.38
CA ASP A 188 -5.26 25.97 11.44
C ASP A 188 -4.95 26.78 10.18
N ARG A 189 -3.73 26.70 9.67
CA ARG A 189 -3.32 27.34 8.42
C ARG A 189 -4.13 26.84 7.22
N HIS A 190 -4.45 25.54 7.17
CA HIS A 190 -5.33 24.99 6.15
C HIS A 190 -6.75 25.57 6.24
N LEU A 191 -7.30 25.66 7.45
CA LEU A 191 -8.63 26.24 7.67
C LEU A 191 -8.67 27.71 7.29
N GLN A 192 -7.67 28.49 7.65
CA GLN A 192 -7.53 29.90 7.28
C GLN A 192 -7.45 30.06 5.76
N CYS A 193 -6.58 29.31 5.09
CA CYS A 193 -6.44 29.35 3.64
C CYS A 193 -7.75 28.99 2.90
N ILE A 194 -8.52 28.05 3.43
CA ILE A 194 -9.84 27.67 2.89
C ILE A 194 -10.87 28.78 3.12
N ALA A 195 -10.84 29.45 4.28
CA ALA A 195 -11.75 30.54 4.60
C ALA A 195 -11.49 31.79 3.76
N GLU A 196 -10.21 32.13 3.53
CA GLU A 196 -9.80 33.31 2.73
C GLU A 196 -10.00 33.11 1.22
N GLY A 197 -9.84 31.90 0.74
CA GLY A 197 -9.94 31.55 -0.68
C GLY A 197 -11.10 30.60 -0.97
N SER A 198 -10.77 29.36 -1.15
CA SER A 198 -11.74 28.26 -1.29
C SER A 198 -11.03 26.93 -1.07
N ARG A 199 -11.79 25.87 -0.86
CA ARG A 199 -11.24 24.50 -0.79
C ARG A 199 -10.49 24.12 -2.09
N MET A 200 -10.98 24.59 -3.23
CA MET A 200 -10.32 24.34 -4.52
C MET A 200 -8.99 25.09 -4.64
N ALA A 201 -8.92 26.33 -4.20
CA ALA A 201 -7.68 27.10 -4.16
C ALA A 201 -6.66 26.41 -3.23
N TRP A 202 -7.08 26.00 -2.03
CA TRP A 202 -6.24 25.23 -1.11
C TRP A 202 -5.72 23.93 -1.73
N GLN A 203 -6.57 23.14 -2.40
CA GLN A 203 -6.14 21.90 -3.06
C GLN A 203 -5.05 22.17 -4.12
N LYS A 204 -5.17 23.26 -4.85
CA LYS A 204 -4.19 23.64 -5.87
C LYS A 204 -2.86 24.10 -5.25
N THR A 205 -2.91 24.94 -4.25
CA THR A 205 -1.69 25.50 -3.60
C THR A 205 -0.97 24.50 -2.72
N SER A 206 -1.70 23.62 -2.02
CA SER A 206 -1.12 22.57 -1.17
C SER A 206 -0.53 21.40 -1.95
N GLY A 207 -0.82 21.26 -3.25
CA GLY A 207 -0.42 20.10 -4.03
C GLY A 207 -1.23 18.84 -3.73
N TYR A 208 -2.39 18.96 -3.06
CA TYR A 208 -3.26 17.84 -2.68
C TYR A 208 -3.66 16.93 -3.87
N SER A 209 -3.73 17.51 -5.08
CA SER A 209 -4.05 16.76 -6.31
C SER A 209 -3.09 15.60 -6.60
N ARG A 210 -1.85 15.63 -6.07
CA ARG A 210 -0.89 14.50 -6.17
C ARG A 210 -1.45 13.20 -5.58
N ARG A 211 -2.46 13.29 -4.68
CA ARG A 211 -3.12 12.14 -4.06
C ARG A 211 -3.72 11.16 -5.08
N ALA A 212 -4.08 11.61 -6.27
CA ALA A 212 -4.52 10.72 -7.36
C ALA A 212 -3.53 9.57 -7.65
N LYS A 213 -2.24 9.72 -7.33
CA LYS A 213 -1.24 8.67 -7.52
C LYS A 213 -1.41 7.48 -6.57
N VAL A 214 -1.82 7.69 -5.31
CA VAL A 214 -2.09 6.58 -4.40
C VAL A 214 -3.40 5.87 -4.76
N GLU A 215 -4.41 6.60 -5.24
CA GLU A 215 -5.63 5.99 -5.78
C GLU A 215 -5.31 5.11 -7.00
N ALA A 216 -4.44 5.58 -7.90
CA ALA A 216 -3.96 4.80 -9.03
C ALA A 216 -3.16 3.55 -8.59
N ALA A 217 -2.36 3.65 -7.51
CA ALA A 217 -1.65 2.51 -6.94
C ALA A 217 -2.61 1.46 -6.36
N ILE A 218 -3.67 1.90 -5.67
CA ILE A 218 -4.76 1.00 -5.20
C ILE A 218 -5.48 0.36 -6.39
N GLY A 219 -5.77 1.13 -7.44
CA GLY A 219 -6.36 0.60 -8.68
C GLY A 219 -5.48 -0.48 -9.31
N ARG A 220 -4.17 -0.23 -9.42
CA ARG A 220 -3.18 -1.19 -9.92
C ARG A 220 -3.10 -2.44 -9.03
N TRP A 221 -3.14 -2.28 -7.70
CA TRP A 221 -3.23 -3.39 -6.77
C TRP A 221 -4.41 -4.30 -7.09
N LYS A 222 -5.62 -3.73 -7.16
CA LYS A 222 -6.86 -4.49 -7.44
C LYS A 222 -6.83 -5.17 -8.80
N GLN A 223 -6.25 -4.52 -9.79
CA GLN A 223 -6.14 -5.06 -11.15
C GLN A 223 -5.14 -6.22 -11.24
N VAL A 224 -3.95 -6.10 -10.64
CA VAL A 224 -2.87 -7.08 -10.77
C VAL A 224 -3.00 -8.18 -9.70
N ILE A 225 -3.10 -7.79 -8.44
CA ILE A 225 -3.10 -8.71 -7.30
C ILE A 225 -4.52 -9.24 -7.02
N GLY A 226 -5.52 -8.34 -7.03
CA GLY A 226 -6.91 -8.63 -6.73
C GLY A 226 -7.40 -7.91 -5.49
N ASP A 227 -8.67 -8.13 -5.17
CA ASP A 227 -9.38 -7.49 -4.05
C ASP A 227 -9.52 -8.40 -2.82
N ASN A 228 -8.82 -9.54 -2.81
CA ASN A 228 -8.95 -10.54 -1.76
C ASN A 228 -7.59 -11.13 -1.33
N LEU A 229 -7.51 -11.48 -0.05
CA LEU A 229 -6.38 -12.20 0.54
C LEU A 229 -6.69 -13.71 0.53
N ARG A 230 -5.75 -14.52 0.07
CA ARG A 230 -5.89 -15.97 -0.03
C ARG A 230 -5.42 -16.72 1.21
N SER A 231 -4.52 -16.09 1.96
CA SER A 231 -3.99 -16.67 3.19
C SER A 231 -5.04 -16.64 4.31
N ARG A 232 -5.09 -17.71 5.11
CA ARG A 232 -6.07 -17.87 6.20
C ARG A 232 -5.55 -17.36 7.55
N ILE A 233 -4.24 -17.27 7.71
CA ILE A 233 -3.53 -16.91 8.95
C ILE A 233 -2.95 -15.52 8.78
N ASP A 234 -3.01 -14.69 9.81
CA ASP A 234 -2.63 -13.26 9.74
C ASP A 234 -1.15 -13.07 9.36
N ASP A 235 -0.20 -13.83 9.91
CA ASP A 235 1.22 -13.75 9.53
C ASP A 235 1.43 -14.00 8.03
N ARG A 236 0.69 -14.97 7.47
CA ARG A 236 0.76 -15.27 6.04
C ARG A 236 0.06 -14.22 5.19
N ARG A 237 -0.96 -13.53 5.74
CA ARG A 237 -1.60 -12.37 5.08
C ARG A 237 -0.65 -11.20 5.01
N ALA A 238 0.10 -10.94 6.08
CA ALA A 238 1.15 -9.93 6.09
C ALA A 238 2.18 -10.19 5.00
N THR A 239 2.74 -11.39 4.94
CA THR A 239 3.69 -11.79 3.87
C THR A 239 3.06 -11.72 2.48
N GLU A 240 1.76 -12.05 2.33
CA GLU A 240 1.05 -11.94 1.05
C GLU A 240 0.99 -10.49 0.59
N VAL A 241 0.75 -9.54 1.50
CA VAL A 241 0.80 -8.09 1.23
C VAL A 241 2.21 -7.65 0.86
N GLU A 242 3.24 -8.06 1.61
CA GLU A 242 4.63 -7.70 1.31
C GLU A 242 5.09 -8.22 -0.06
N VAL A 243 4.74 -9.46 -0.41
CA VAL A 243 5.01 -10.01 -1.74
C VAL A 243 4.29 -9.22 -2.82
N ALA A 244 3.04 -8.81 -2.58
CA ALA A 244 2.28 -8.01 -3.53
C ALA A 244 2.88 -6.62 -3.74
N VAL A 245 3.32 -5.94 -2.67
CA VAL A 245 4.08 -4.68 -2.73
C VAL A 245 5.35 -4.84 -3.55
N TYR A 246 6.14 -5.88 -3.23
CA TYR A 246 7.37 -6.19 -3.99
C TYR A 246 7.09 -6.39 -5.48
N VAL A 247 6.04 -7.15 -5.83
CA VAL A 247 5.60 -7.37 -7.21
C VAL A 247 5.30 -6.05 -7.91
N LEU A 248 4.46 -5.21 -7.31
CA LEU A 248 4.02 -3.96 -7.93
C LEU A 248 5.17 -2.98 -8.10
N ASN A 249 6.07 -2.87 -7.12
CA ASN A 249 7.27 -2.05 -7.23
C ASN A 249 8.24 -2.60 -8.28
N ARG A 250 8.40 -3.93 -8.35
CA ARG A 250 9.23 -4.56 -9.38
C ARG A 250 8.68 -4.34 -10.80
N MET A 251 7.36 -4.41 -10.97
CA MET A 251 6.71 -4.09 -12.24
C MET A 251 6.91 -2.62 -12.62
N LEU A 252 6.86 -1.72 -11.64
CA LEU A 252 7.14 -0.30 -11.86
C LEU A 252 8.59 -0.07 -12.32
N ALA A 253 9.55 -0.72 -11.66
CA ALA A 253 10.98 -0.65 -12.00
C ALA A 253 11.30 -1.23 -13.37
N LEU A 254 10.58 -2.25 -13.84
CA LEU A 254 10.71 -2.81 -15.18
C LEU A 254 10.18 -1.89 -16.29
N GLY A 255 9.40 -0.89 -15.92
CA GLY A 255 8.82 0.05 -16.87
C GLY A 255 7.66 -0.53 -17.69
N ARG A 256 7.25 0.23 -18.71
CA ARG A 256 6.21 -0.21 -19.66
C ARG A 256 6.85 -1.10 -20.75
N PRO A 257 6.17 -2.17 -21.18
CA PRO A 257 6.67 -2.97 -22.29
C PRO A 257 6.76 -2.13 -23.57
N ASN A 258 7.86 -2.30 -24.31
CA ASN A 258 7.98 -1.73 -25.63
C ASN A 258 7.20 -2.60 -26.62
N TYR A 259 6.20 -2.04 -27.24
CA TYR A 259 5.41 -2.72 -28.26
C TYR A 259 6.05 -2.47 -29.63
N VAL A 260 6.44 -3.53 -30.32
CA VAL A 260 6.84 -3.48 -31.73
C VAL A 260 5.66 -3.95 -32.56
N ARG A 261 5.18 -3.09 -33.46
CA ARG A 261 4.14 -3.50 -34.42
C ARG A 261 4.78 -4.46 -35.43
N ILE A 262 4.34 -5.70 -35.42
CA ILE A 262 4.69 -6.67 -36.47
C ILE A 262 3.82 -6.29 -37.67
N VAL A 263 4.47 -5.86 -38.76
CA VAL A 263 3.84 -5.50 -40.05
C VAL A 263 3.75 -6.75 -40.88
#